data_e49c095f26f847fc04fb59d4e4a57780
#
_entry.id   e49c095f26f847fc04fb59d4e4a57780
#
_cell.length_a   1.000
_cell.length_b   1.000
_cell.length_c   1.000
_cell.angle_alpha   90.00
_cell.angle_beta   90.00
_cell.angle_gamma   90.00
#
_symmetry.space_group_name_H-M   'P 1'
#
loop_
_entity.id
_entity.type
_entity.pdbx_description
1 polymer ?
#
loop_
_entity_poly.entity_id
_entity_poly.type
_entity_poly.pdbx_seq_one_letter_code
_entity_poly.pdbx_strand_id
1 'polypeptide(L)'
;MTEQSLYAQRTRPLLTIAIPTYNRAACLRQLLSVLADQLKNEERVELIISDNASPDETPTVVNDFISRGLQVRYMRNTQNVGSDANFLQCFEQARGKYVWLFSDDDLIVPGGVARVVTYCALADYDLIWLKAYPFEETHTPESAGDRCDAIDISDPKEFAKRIHAFFTFISSNIINKDTVLAAGPKPFSDLIGTGLVQLGWTYTALSRFSLGLFVSEKLIASRLNNSGGFKISQVFGPNLTTITTSWLHPETLGQIVINGTIQRYWPSMLFACKNFPSGYLDDTKLEAMLTPVFGNNLRYWMFVYPVAVLPYYLSAAWLFLTRVINRLDRAAGYPTLGWGVTTTRPTHP
;
A
#
# COMPACT_ATOMS: atom_id res chain seq x y z
N MET A 1 22.08 -15.69 -26.41
CA MET A 1 22.31 -15.19 -25.03
C MET A 1 23.70 -15.61 -24.63
N THR A 2 24.54 -14.67 -24.23
CA THR A 2 25.92 -14.96 -23.80
C THR A 2 25.96 -15.54 -22.39
N GLU A 3 26.96 -16.38 -22.07
CA GLU A 3 27.16 -16.96 -20.71
C GLU A 3 27.19 -15.85 -19.62
N GLN A 4 27.73 -14.68 -19.94
CA GLN A 4 27.68 -13.51 -19.03
C GLN A 4 26.27 -13.02 -18.75
N SER A 5 25.35 -13.11 -19.72
CA SER A 5 23.93 -12.77 -19.54
C SER A 5 23.21 -13.77 -18.63
N LEU A 6 23.56 -15.05 -18.75
CA LEU A 6 23.03 -16.12 -17.89
C LEU A 6 23.60 -16.06 -16.47
N TYR A 7 24.87 -15.66 -16.31
CA TYR A 7 25.50 -15.49 -15.00
C TYR A 7 24.94 -14.26 -14.27
N ALA A 8 24.70 -13.15 -14.97
CA ALA A 8 24.06 -11.95 -14.44
C ALA A 8 22.60 -12.21 -14.02
N GLN A 9 21.86 -13.08 -14.72
CA GLN A 9 20.52 -13.54 -14.31
C GLN A 9 20.54 -14.44 -13.08
N ARG A 10 21.60 -15.22 -12.85
CA ARG A 10 21.75 -16.05 -11.64
C ARG A 10 22.05 -15.27 -10.36
N THR A 11 22.48 -14.03 -10.47
CA THR A 11 22.85 -13.16 -9.33
C THR A 11 21.81 -12.10 -9.03
N ARG A 12 20.74 -11.94 -9.86
CA ARG A 12 19.70 -10.93 -9.65
C ARG A 12 18.71 -11.42 -8.60
N PRO A 13 18.44 -10.64 -7.55
CA PRO A 13 17.39 -10.99 -6.58
C PRO A 13 16.03 -11.17 -7.24
N LEU A 14 15.25 -12.13 -6.76
CA LEU A 14 13.86 -12.29 -7.18
C LEU A 14 12.99 -11.15 -6.65
N LEU A 15 13.20 -10.78 -5.39
CA LEU A 15 12.43 -9.75 -4.69
C LEU A 15 13.36 -8.73 -4.04
N THR A 16 13.04 -7.45 -4.15
CA THR A 16 13.60 -6.41 -3.29
C THR A 16 12.51 -5.96 -2.31
N ILE A 17 12.76 -6.12 -1.01
CA ILE A 17 12.00 -5.44 0.05
C ILE A 17 12.69 -4.09 0.26
N ALA A 18 11.98 -2.99 -0.05
CA ALA A 18 12.52 -1.65 0.05
C ALA A 18 11.73 -0.85 1.11
N ILE A 19 12.44 -0.44 2.17
CA ILE A 19 11.87 0.22 3.34
C ILE A 19 12.32 1.68 3.37
N PRO A 20 11.45 2.63 2.98
CA PRO A 20 11.68 4.04 3.24
C PRO A 20 11.39 4.35 4.70
N THR A 21 12.26 5.14 5.36
CA THR A 21 12.08 5.51 6.76
C THR A 21 12.48 6.96 7.04
N TYR A 22 11.81 7.57 8.02
CA TYR A 22 12.15 8.89 8.54
C TYR A 22 11.67 9.07 9.97
N ASN A 23 12.59 9.24 10.93
CA ASN A 23 12.30 9.56 12.34
C ASN A 23 11.35 8.53 13.00
N ARG A 24 11.60 7.23 12.75
CA ARG A 24 10.77 6.10 13.22
C ARG A 24 11.60 4.91 13.71
N ALA A 25 12.69 5.19 14.46
CA ALA A 25 13.62 4.17 14.96
C ALA A 25 12.94 3.00 15.70
N ALA A 26 11.92 3.29 16.51
CA ALA A 26 11.20 2.26 17.27
C ALA A 26 10.41 1.30 16.36
N CYS A 27 9.67 1.83 15.39
CA CYS A 27 8.92 1.03 14.42
C CYS A 27 9.86 0.19 13.54
N LEU A 28 10.90 0.83 13.01
CA LEU A 28 11.91 0.15 12.21
C LEU A 28 12.60 -0.97 12.97
N ARG A 29 12.94 -0.77 14.27
CA ARG A 29 13.52 -1.80 15.12
C ARG A 29 12.60 -3.02 15.22
N GLN A 30 11.30 -2.80 15.41
CA GLN A 30 10.31 -3.88 15.47
C GLN A 30 10.23 -4.64 14.15
N LEU A 31 10.16 -3.94 13.03
CA LEU A 31 10.14 -4.55 11.69
C LEU A 31 11.42 -5.35 11.43
N LEU A 32 12.59 -4.77 11.69
CA LEU A 32 13.87 -5.45 11.44
C LEU A 32 14.08 -6.67 12.35
N SER A 33 13.56 -6.69 13.58
CA SER A 33 13.62 -7.88 14.43
C SER A 33 12.83 -9.06 13.86
N VAL A 34 11.71 -8.80 13.18
CA VAL A 34 10.93 -9.85 12.50
C VAL A 34 11.57 -10.27 11.17
N LEU A 35 12.14 -9.32 10.43
CA LEU A 35 12.78 -9.60 9.14
C LEU A 35 14.10 -10.35 9.28
N ALA A 36 14.90 -10.06 10.32
CA ALA A 36 16.21 -10.68 10.52
C ALA A 36 16.13 -12.23 10.55
N ASP A 37 15.13 -12.77 11.24
CA ASP A 37 14.93 -14.22 11.30
C ASP A 37 14.45 -14.79 9.97
N GLN A 38 13.60 -14.06 9.24
CA GLN A 38 13.01 -14.52 7.97
C GLN A 38 13.98 -14.41 6.79
N LEU A 39 14.97 -13.53 6.87
CA LEU A 39 15.95 -13.31 5.79
C LEU A 39 17.28 -14.08 6.00
N LYS A 40 17.47 -14.76 7.12
CA LYS A 40 18.74 -15.36 7.52
C LYS A 40 19.39 -16.26 6.46
N ASN A 41 18.60 -16.94 5.63
CA ASN A 41 19.08 -17.85 4.58
C ASN A 41 18.31 -17.66 3.26
N GLU A 42 17.78 -16.47 3.04
CA GLU A 42 16.97 -16.19 1.84
C GLU A 42 17.75 -15.29 0.86
N GLU A 43 18.60 -15.94 0.06
CA GLU A 43 19.48 -15.25 -0.90
C GLU A 43 18.74 -14.62 -2.09
N ARG A 44 17.48 -15.00 -2.32
CA ARG A 44 16.65 -14.43 -3.41
C ARG A 44 16.06 -13.07 -3.08
N VAL A 45 16.21 -12.61 -1.81
CA VAL A 45 15.67 -11.34 -1.35
C VAL A 45 16.78 -10.33 -1.09
N GLU A 46 16.68 -9.18 -1.73
CA GLU A 46 17.44 -7.97 -1.39
C GLU A 46 16.66 -7.15 -0.37
N LEU A 47 17.29 -6.71 0.71
CA LEU A 47 16.74 -5.75 1.65
C LEU A 47 17.40 -4.38 1.45
N ILE A 48 16.60 -3.35 1.19
CA ILE A 48 17.02 -1.95 1.12
C ILE A 48 16.36 -1.17 2.24
N ILE A 49 17.12 -0.33 2.94
CA ILE A 49 16.60 0.69 3.84
C ILE A 49 17.03 2.05 3.30
N SER A 50 16.06 2.92 3.03
CA SER A 50 16.29 4.30 2.57
C SER A 50 15.90 5.27 3.68
N ASP A 51 16.90 5.72 4.43
CA ASP A 51 16.76 6.67 5.53
C ASP A 51 16.77 8.11 5.02
N ASN A 52 15.67 8.79 5.17
CA ASN A 52 15.46 10.15 4.68
C ASN A 52 16.08 11.22 5.59
N ALA A 53 17.34 11.02 6.03
CA ALA A 53 18.08 11.86 6.97
C ALA A 53 17.42 11.92 8.37
N SER A 54 17.07 10.78 8.93
CA SER A 54 16.45 10.70 10.26
C SER A 54 17.32 11.35 11.34
N PRO A 55 16.77 12.25 12.18
CA PRO A 55 17.47 12.87 13.29
C PRO A 55 17.51 12.02 14.56
N ASP A 56 16.72 10.94 14.63
CA ASP A 56 16.60 10.03 15.75
C ASP A 56 17.64 8.88 15.70
N GLU A 57 17.41 7.82 16.46
CA GLU A 57 18.29 6.65 16.54
C GLU A 57 18.19 5.69 15.32
N THR A 58 17.47 6.06 14.25
CA THR A 58 17.31 5.21 13.06
C THR A 58 18.64 4.67 12.52
N PRO A 59 19.71 5.48 12.33
CA PRO A 59 21.00 4.97 11.85
C PRO A 59 21.63 3.96 12.82
N THR A 60 21.51 4.17 14.12
CA THR A 60 22.01 3.26 15.16
C THR A 60 21.27 1.92 15.11
N VAL A 61 19.96 1.96 14.96
CA VAL A 61 19.12 0.75 14.80
C VAL A 61 19.57 -0.08 13.61
N VAL A 62 19.72 0.53 12.45
CA VAL A 62 20.12 -0.20 11.23
C VAL A 62 21.51 -0.81 11.39
N ASN A 63 22.48 -0.05 11.89
CA ASN A 63 23.85 -0.53 12.10
C ASN A 63 23.93 -1.67 13.11
N ASP A 64 23.10 -1.67 14.15
CA ASP A 64 23.01 -2.76 15.12
C ASP A 64 22.56 -4.07 14.43
N PHE A 65 21.53 -4.05 13.60
CA PHE A 65 21.10 -5.23 12.85
C PHE A 65 22.14 -5.70 11.82
N ILE A 66 22.81 -4.79 11.13
CA ILE A 66 23.92 -5.14 10.22
C ILE A 66 25.04 -5.83 10.99
N SER A 67 25.43 -5.32 12.16
CA SER A 67 26.48 -5.91 12.99
C SER A 67 26.15 -7.31 13.51
N ARG A 68 24.86 -7.63 13.63
CA ARG A 68 24.33 -8.97 13.96
C ARG A 68 24.17 -9.89 12.75
N GLY A 69 24.57 -9.44 11.54
CA GLY A 69 24.61 -10.25 10.34
C GLY A 69 23.44 -10.08 9.38
N LEU A 70 22.51 -9.17 9.63
CA LEU A 70 21.44 -8.87 8.66
C LEU A 70 22.04 -8.20 7.42
N GLN A 71 21.82 -8.81 6.25
CA GLN A 71 22.28 -8.27 4.98
C GLN A 71 21.36 -7.14 4.51
N VAL A 72 21.82 -5.89 4.63
CA VAL A 72 21.05 -4.68 4.31
C VAL A 72 21.85 -3.77 3.40
N ARG A 73 21.25 -3.29 2.35
CA ARG A 73 21.78 -2.14 1.61
C ARG A 73 21.18 -0.86 2.19
N TYR A 74 21.91 -0.27 3.14
CA TYR A 74 21.51 0.95 3.84
C TYR A 74 21.94 2.18 3.04
N MET A 75 20.99 3.05 2.73
CA MET A 75 21.18 4.33 2.07
C MET A 75 20.62 5.42 2.97
N ARG A 76 21.41 6.46 3.21
CA ARG A 76 20.98 7.62 3.99
C ARG A 76 21.10 8.89 3.19
N ASN A 77 20.02 9.63 3.08
CA ASN A 77 20.02 10.94 2.42
C ASN A 77 20.78 11.97 3.26
N THR A 78 21.33 12.99 2.61
CA THR A 78 22.03 14.09 3.29
C THR A 78 21.05 15.06 3.95
N GLN A 79 19.81 15.10 3.47
CA GLN A 79 18.69 15.90 3.99
C GLN A 79 17.37 15.18 3.74
N ASN A 80 16.33 15.57 4.44
CA ASN A 80 14.97 15.07 4.18
C ASN A 80 14.46 15.62 2.84
N VAL A 81 14.27 14.73 1.87
CA VAL A 81 13.81 15.03 0.50
C VAL A 81 12.30 14.86 0.33
N GLY A 82 11.57 14.54 1.41
CA GLY A 82 10.15 14.20 1.37
C GLY A 82 9.89 12.72 1.12
N SER A 83 8.68 12.26 1.45
CA SER A 83 8.31 10.85 1.34
C SER A 83 8.31 10.34 -0.10
N ASP A 84 7.70 11.09 -1.03
CA ASP A 84 7.61 10.68 -2.43
C ASP A 84 8.98 10.48 -3.07
N ALA A 85 9.91 11.42 -2.86
CA ALA A 85 11.27 11.30 -3.41
C ALA A 85 12.03 10.12 -2.80
N ASN A 86 11.83 9.83 -1.49
CA ASN A 86 12.41 8.67 -0.82
C ASN A 86 11.80 7.35 -1.31
N PHE A 87 10.51 7.31 -1.62
CA PHE A 87 9.84 6.16 -2.22
C PHE A 87 10.34 5.90 -3.65
N LEU A 88 10.48 6.96 -4.44
CA LEU A 88 11.04 6.86 -5.79
C LEU A 88 12.47 6.31 -5.75
N GLN A 89 13.32 6.83 -4.85
CA GLN A 89 14.67 6.31 -4.62
C GLN A 89 14.65 4.81 -4.29
N CYS A 90 13.76 4.35 -3.43
CA CYS A 90 13.59 2.93 -3.14
C CYS A 90 13.28 2.11 -4.39
N PHE A 91 12.33 2.57 -5.22
CA PHE A 91 11.96 1.88 -6.45
C PHE A 91 13.10 1.85 -7.48
N GLU A 92 13.77 2.98 -7.70
CA GLU A 92 14.89 3.10 -8.64
C GLU A 92 16.07 2.22 -8.24
N GLN A 93 16.42 2.23 -6.96
CA GLN A 93 17.56 1.49 -6.40
C GLN A 93 17.32 -0.02 -6.26
N ALA A 94 16.07 -0.48 -6.26
CA ALA A 94 15.74 -1.89 -6.20
C ALA A 94 16.31 -2.68 -7.39
N ARG A 95 16.97 -3.83 -7.12
CA ARG A 95 17.59 -4.70 -8.13
C ARG A 95 16.74 -5.92 -8.46
N GLY A 96 15.82 -6.28 -7.59
CA GLY A 96 14.94 -7.44 -7.75
C GLY A 96 14.08 -7.38 -9.01
N LYS A 97 13.65 -8.54 -9.49
CA LYS A 97 12.60 -8.64 -10.50
C LYS A 97 11.31 -8.02 -9.98
N TYR A 98 10.97 -8.33 -8.74
CA TYR A 98 9.85 -7.74 -8.01
C TYR A 98 10.34 -6.71 -7.01
N VAL A 99 9.59 -5.62 -6.87
CA VAL A 99 9.82 -4.58 -5.87
C VAL A 99 8.64 -4.53 -4.92
N TRP A 100 8.92 -4.70 -3.65
CA TRP A 100 7.98 -4.55 -2.55
C TRP A 100 8.38 -3.33 -1.71
N LEU A 101 7.73 -2.19 -1.99
CA LEU A 101 7.88 -1.02 -1.13
C LEU A 101 7.09 -1.30 0.15
N PHE A 102 7.78 -1.36 1.29
CA PHE A 102 7.20 -1.77 2.56
C PHE A 102 7.33 -0.67 3.61
N SER A 103 6.24 -0.35 4.31
CA SER A 103 6.23 0.70 5.33
C SER A 103 7.07 0.28 6.54
N ASP A 104 7.82 1.23 7.11
CA ASP A 104 8.68 1.03 8.27
C ASP A 104 7.92 0.76 9.58
N ASP A 105 6.60 0.98 9.58
CA ASP A 105 5.70 0.79 10.72
C ASP A 105 4.78 -0.43 10.62
N ASP A 106 4.71 -1.07 9.46
CA ASP A 106 3.99 -2.33 9.27
C ASP A 106 4.88 -3.53 9.65
N LEU A 107 4.27 -4.71 9.80
CA LEU A 107 4.98 -5.94 10.08
C LEU A 107 4.62 -7.03 9.07
N ILE A 108 5.62 -7.83 8.69
CA ILE A 108 5.41 -9.07 7.93
C ILE A 108 5.25 -10.20 8.95
N VAL A 109 4.17 -10.97 8.86
CA VAL A 109 3.95 -12.09 9.79
C VAL A 109 5.07 -13.13 9.70
N PRO A 110 5.39 -13.88 10.75
CA PRO A 110 6.37 -14.96 10.70
C PRO A 110 6.07 -15.96 9.57
N GLY A 111 7.07 -16.28 8.73
CA GLY A 111 6.92 -17.09 7.52
C GLY A 111 6.38 -16.33 6.29
N GLY A 112 5.99 -15.06 6.45
CA GLY A 112 5.41 -14.25 5.38
C GLY A 112 6.38 -13.97 4.25
N VAL A 113 7.67 -13.73 4.54
CA VAL A 113 8.68 -13.52 3.49
C VAL A 113 8.81 -14.75 2.59
N ALA A 114 8.97 -15.93 3.16
CA ALA A 114 9.07 -17.18 2.41
C ALA A 114 7.83 -17.43 1.54
N ARG A 115 6.64 -17.10 2.06
CA ARG A 115 5.38 -17.20 1.33
C ARG A 115 5.35 -16.23 0.14
N VAL A 116 5.73 -14.98 0.34
CA VAL A 116 5.81 -13.98 -0.74
C VAL A 116 6.82 -14.38 -1.80
N VAL A 117 8.00 -14.86 -1.41
CA VAL A 117 9.02 -15.35 -2.34
C VAL A 117 8.48 -16.54 -3.17
N THR A 118 7.72 -17.43 -2.53
CA THR A 118 7.04 -18.52 -3.25
C THR A 118 6.07 -17.96 -4.29
N TYR A 119 5.23 -17.00 -3.94
CA TYR A 119 4.31 -16.35 -4.88
C TYR A 119 5.05 -15.68 -6.05
N CYS A 120 6.12 -14.94 -5.77
CA CYS A 120 6.94 -14.33 -6.82
C CYS A 120 7.58 -15.34 -7.78
N ALA A 121 7.75 -16.60 -7.34
CA ALA A 121 8.35 -17.67 -8.14
C ALA A 121 7.33 -18.53 -8.93
N LEU A 122 6.03 -18.44 -8.62
CA LEU A 122 4.99 -19.30 -9.23
C LEU A 122 4.75 -18.96 -10.69
N ALA A 123 4.68 -17.69 -11.03
CA ALA A 123 4.40 -17.20 -12.39
C ALA A 123 4.97 -15.80 -12.61
N ASP A 124 4.86 -15.33 -13.85
CA ASP A 124 5.26 -13.97 -14.24
C ASP A 124 4.12 -13.00 -13.99
N TYR A 125 3.88 -12.68 -12.72
CA TYR A 125 2.86 -11.70 -12.36
C TYR A 125 3.34 -10.27 -12.66
N ASP A 126 2.47 -9.42 -13.16
CA ASP A 126 2.72 -7.97 -13.29
C ASP A 126 2.57 -7.27 -11.94
N LEU A 127 1.57 -7.71 -11.18
CA LEU A 127 1.22 -7.20 -9.85
C LEU A 127 0.83 -8.34 -8.92
N ILE A 128 1.34 -8.33 -7.68
CA ILE A 128 0.85 -9.17 -6.59
C ILE A 128 0.27 -8.24 -5.54
N TRP A 129 -0.98 -8.48 -5.14
CA TRP A 129 -1.61 -7.71 -4.09
C TRP A 129 -1.84 -8.57 -2.85
N LEU A 130 -1.37 -8.08 -1.71
CA LEU A 130 -1.43 -8.78 -0.42
C LEU A 130 -2.43 -8.12 0.50
N LYS A 131 -3.28 -8.91 1.15
CA LYS A 131 -4.19 -8.43 2.16
C LYS A 131 -3.44 -8.09 3.44
N ALA A 132 -3.71 -6.89 3.99
CA ALA A 132 -3.29 -6.49 5.31
C ALA A 132 -4.43 -6.62 6.33
N TYR A 133 -4.09 -6.72 7.61
CA TYR A 133 -5.01 -6.58 8.73
C TYR A 133 -4.47 -5.55 9.73
N PRO A 134 -5.35 -4.80 10.41
CA PRO A 134 -4.91 -3.78 11.35
C PRO A 134 -4.37 -4.41 12.64
N PHE A 135 -3.35 -3.79 13.24
CA PHE A 135 -2.85 -4.13 14.56
C PHE A 135 -2.54 -2.90 15.42
N GLU A 136 -2.54 -3.07 16.73
CA GLU A 136 -2.12 -2.09 17.71
C GLU A 136 -0.75 -2.46 18.31
N GLU A 137 -0.09 -1.53 19.00
CA GLU A 137 1.31 -1.66 19.44
C GLU A 137 1.62 -2.94 20.22
N THR A 138 0.66 -3.48 20.97
CA THR A 138 0.84 -4.67 21.83
C THR A 138 0.61 -5.99 21.11
N HIS A 139 0.27 -5.96 19.82
CA HIS A 139 -0.07 -7.18 19.07
C HIS A 139 1.19 -7.90 18.57
N THR A 140 1.28 -9.19 18.85
CA THR A 140 2.26 -10.08 18.20
C THR A 140 1.57 -10.72 17.00
N PRO A 141 2.08 -10.51 15.76
CA PRO A 141 1.49 -11.13 14.58
C PRO A 141 1.47 -12.65 14.67
N GLU A 142 0.33 -13.26 14.36
CA GLU A 142 0.24 -14.71 14.19
C GLU A 142 1.07 -15.14 12.98
N SER A 143 1.61 -16.36 13.01
CA SER A 143 2.36 -16.91 11.86
C SER A 143 1.46 -17.05 10.64
N ALA A 144 2.05 -16.97 9.45
CA ALA A 144 1.38 -17.34 8.21
C ALA A 144 0.84 -18.76 8.35
N GLY A 145 -0.45 -18.94 8.13
CA GLY A 145 -1.09 -20.25 8.20
C GLY A 145 -0.64 -21.16 7.06
N ASP A 146 -0.97 -22.46 7.14
CA ASP A 146 -0.64 -23.44 6.08
C ASP A 146 -1.48 -23.24 4.80
N ARG A 147 -2.54 -22.47 4.88
CA ARG A 147 -3.49 -22.23 3.79
C ARG A 147 -3.02 -21.11 2.87
N CYS A 148 -2.71 -21.47 1.62
CA CYS A 148 -2.54 -20.50 0.54
C CYS A 148 -3.92 -20.04 0.05
N ASP A 149 -4.30 -18.81 0.36
CA ASP A 149 -5.57 -18.23 -0.11
C ASP A 149 -5.24 -17.10 -1.12
N ALA A 150 -4.96 -17.53 -2.35
CA ALA A 150 -4.55 -16.67 -3.44
C ALA A 150 -5.24 -17.08 -4.73
N ILE A 151 -5.56 -16.13 -5.59
CA ILE A 151 -6.19 -16.33 -6.89
C ILE A 151 -5.46 -15.58 -8.00
N ASP A 152 -5.25 -16.27 -9.11
CA ASP A 152 -4.78 -15.66 -10.35
C ASP A 152 -5.91 -14.88 -11.02
N ILE A 153 -5.60 -13.68 -11.48
CA ILE A 153 -6.53 -12.81 -12.18
C ILE A 153 -5.86 -12.32 -13.46
N SER A 154 -6.48 -12.59 -14.62
CA SER A 154 -6.00 -12.13 -15.93
C SER A 154 -6.76 -10.90 -16.45
N ASP A 155 -7.92 -10.58 -15.90
CA ASP A 155 -8.66 -9.36 -16.26
C ASP A 155 -8.23 -8.18 -15.37
N PRO A 156 -7.58 -7.14 -15.93
CA PRO A 156 -7.18 -5.95 -15.17
C PRO A 156 -8.37 -5.21 -14.55
N LYS A 157 -9.56 -5.30 -15.15
CA LYS A 157 -10.77 -4.67 -14.59
C LYS A 157 -11.23 -5.37 -13.33
N GLU A 158 -11.17 -6.70 -13.30
CA GLU A 158 -11.48 -7.49 -12.12
C GLU A 158 -10.46 -7.19 -11.01
N PHE A 159 -9.16 -7.16 -11.34
CA PHE A 159 -8.10 -6.82 -10.40
C PHE A 159 -8.29 -5.42 -9.83
N ALA A 160 -8.54 -4.42 -10.67
CA ALA A 160 -8.77 -3.04 -10.25
C ALA A 160 -10.03 -2.87 -9.36
N LYS A 161 -11.12 -3.60 -9.66
CA LYS A 161 -12.35 -3.58 -8.84
C LYS A 161 -12.13 -4.13 -7.43
N ARG A 162 -11.23 -5.09 -7.27
CA ARG A 162 -10.92 -5.68 -5.97
C ARG A 162 -10.12 -4.73 -5.09
N ILE A 163 -9.20 -3.97 -5.67
CA ILE A 163 -8.17 -3.20 -4.95
C ILE A 163 -8.55 -1.72 -4.83
N HIS A 164 -8.99 -1.06 -5.91
CA HIS A 164 -9.37 0.36 -6.00
C HIS A 164 -8.40 1.31 -5.24
N ALA A 165 -8.84 2.04 -4.18
CA ALA A 165 -8.01 2.96 -3.40
C ALA A 165 -6.78 2.30 -2.78
N PHE A 166 -6.80 0.98 -2.52
CA PHE A 166 -5.70 0.29 -1.86
C PHE A 166 -4.48 0.03 -2.74
N PHE A 167 -4.51 0.42 -4.02
CA PHE A 167 -3.27 0.58 -4.80
C PHE A 167 -2.33 1.62 -4.17
N THR A 168 -2.85 2.52 -3.36
CA THR A 168 -2.04 3.52 -2.64
C THR A 168 -1.27 2.93 -1.45
N PHE A 169 -1.71 1.81 -0.89
CA PHE A 169 -1.11 1.21 0.29
C PHE A 169 0.13 0.41 -0.08
N ILE A 170 1.30 0.98 0.19
CA ILE A 170 2.61 0.49 -0.31
C ILE A 170 2.89 -0.95 0.11
N SER A 171 2.63 -1.30 1.38
CA SER A 171 2.93 -2.63 1.92
C SER A 171 2.10 -3.75 1.28
N SER A 172 0.96 -3.45 0.64
CA SER A 172 0.12 -4.44 -0.03
C SER A 172 0.49 -4.71 -1.48
N ASN A 173 1.34 -3.89 -2.10
CA ASN A 173 1.59 -3.96 -3.53
C ASN A 173 3.02 -4.42 -3.82
N ILE A 174 3.16 -5.52 -4.56
CA ILE A 174 4.43 -6.02 -5.09
C ILE A 174 4.38 -5.88 -6.62
N ILE A 175 5.36 -5.19 -7.17
CA ILE A 175 5.37 -4.75 -8.55
C ILE A 175 6.45 -5.49 -9.31
N ASN A 176 6.13 -6.06 -10.46
CA ASN A 176 7.12 -6.56 -11.39
C ASN A 176 7.83 -5.37 -12.07
N LYS A 177 9.08 -5.14 -11.68
CA LYS A 177 9.87 -4.01 -12.20
C LYS A 177 10.13 -4.13 -13.70
N ASP A 178 10.22 -5.34 -14.22
CA ASP A 178 10.46 -5.56 -15.65
C ASP A 178 9.25 -5.15 -16.49
N THR A 179 8.01 -5.44 -16.03
CA THR A 179 6.78 -4.94 -16.66
C THR A 179 6.76 -3.41 -16.72
N VAL A 180 7.19 -2.75 -15.64
CA VAL A 180 7.25 -1.29 -15.57
C VAL A 180 8.32 -0.73 -16.53
N LEU A 181 9.52 -1.31 -16.52
CA LEU A 181 10.63 -0.88 -17.39
C LEU A 181 10.33 -1.12 -18.88
N ALA A 182 9.63 -2.18 -19.21
CA ALA A 182 9.19 -2.49 -20.58
C ALA A 182 8.20 -1.46 -21.15
N ALA A 183 7.59 -0.62 -20.31
CA ALA A 183 6.75 0.51 -20.76
C ALA A 183 7.56 1.70 -21.28
N GLY A 184 8.89 1.65 -21.19
CA GLY A 184 9.80 2.74 -21.49
C GLY A 184 9.95 3.75 -20.34
N PRO A 185 10.80 4.75 -20.52
CA PRO A 185 11.04 5.78 -19.51
C PRO A 185 9.74 6.51 -19.13
N LYS A 186 9.52 6.68 -17.84
CA LYS A 186 8.37 7.39 -17.28
C LYS A 186 8.85 8.44 -16.27
N PRO A 187 8.31 9.66 -16.31
CA PRO A 187 8.69 10.74 -15.41
C PRO A 187 8.00 10.59 -14.05
N PHE A 188 8.31 9.52 -13.30
CA PHE A 188 7.71 9.30 -11.97
C PHE A 188 7.98 10.46 -11.01
N SER A 189 9.06 11.21 -11.24
CA SER A 189 9.38 12.44 -10.51
C SER A 189 8.31 13.52 -10.59
N ASP A 190 7.47 13.51 -11.63
CA ASP A 190 6.36 14.47 -11.78
C ASP A 190 5.26 14.25 -10.72
N LEU A 191 5.28 13.10 -10.06
CA LEU A 191 4.35 12.75 -8.97
C LEU A 191 4.90 13.11 -7.58
N ILE A 192 6.13 13.65 -7.48
CA ILE A 192 6.68 14.10 -6.20
C ILE A 192 5.86 15.29 -5.67
N GLY A 193 5.52 15.22 -4.38
CA GLY A 193 4.66 16.20 -3.71
C GLY A 193 3.17 15.86 -3.72
N THR A 194 2.78 14.75 -4.38
CA THR A 194 1.39 14.30 -4.40
C THR A 194 1.03 13.40 -3.21
N GLY A 195 2.02 12.81 -2.52
CA GLY A 195 1.85 11.75 -1.52
C GLY A 195 1.51 10.38 -2.13
N LEU A 196 1.62 10.24 -3.47
CA LEU A 196 1.18 9.05 -4.22
C LEU A 196 2.13 8.66 -5.37
N VAL A 197 3.41 8.98 -5.26
CA VAL A 197 4.40 8.66 -6.30
C VAL A 197 4.39 7.19 -6.70
N GLN A 198 4.10 6.29 -5.77
CA GLN A 198 4.01 4.84 -6.00
C GLN A 198 2.95 4.45 -7.03
N LEU A 199 1.95 5.28 -7.24
CA LEU A 199 0.96 5.02 -8.28
C LEU A 199 1.54 5.12 -9.69
N GLY A 200 2.63 5.85 -9.88
CA GLY A 200 3.30 5.94 -11.17
C GLY A 200 3.68 4.57 -11.72
N TRP A 201 4.44 3.79 -10.97
CA TRP A 201 4.82 2.42 -11.40
C TRP A 201 3.70 1.40 -11.25
N THR A 202 2.85 1.54 -10.23
CA THR A 202 1.70 0.64 -10.04
C THR A 202 0.72 0.74 -11.21
N TYR A 203 0.37 1.94 -11.64
CA TYR A 203 -0.53 2.16 -12.77
C TYR A 203 0.14 1.86 -14.11
N THR A 204 1.45 2.03 -14.23
CA THR A 204 2.20 1.58 -15.40
C THR A 204 2.10 0.05 -15.53
N ALA A 205 2.31 -0.70 -14.46
CA ALA A 205 2.14 -2.16 -14.46
C ALA A 205 0.67 -2.56 -14.73
N LEU A 206 -0.30 -1.90 -14.10
CA LEU A 206 -1.72 -2.20 -14.30
C LEU A 206 -2.19 -1.88 -15.73
N SER A 207 -1.63 -0.87 -16.38
CA SER A 207 -1.94 -0.54 -17.78
C SER A 207 -1.39 -1.57 -18.78
N ARG A 208 -0.41 -2.37 -18.36
CA ARG A 208 0.20 -3.46 -19.17
C ARG A 208 -0.15 -4.85 -18.64
N PHE A 209 -1.12 -4.92 -17.76
CA PHE A 209 -1.49 -6.09 -17.01
C PHE A 209 -1.93 -7.26 -17.89
N SER A 210 -1.30 -8.39 -17.68
CA SER A 210 -1.65 -9.69 -18.27
C SER A 210 -2.02 -10.73 -17.21
N LEU A 211 -1.33 -10.70 -16.08
CA LEU A 211 -1.57 -11.63 -14.97
C LEU A 211 -1.24 -10.95 -13.64
N GLY A 212 -2.11 -11.06 -12.66
CA GLY A 212 -1.87 -10.64 -11.29
C GLY A 212 -2.29 -11.70 -10.29
N LEU A 213 -1.70 -11.64 -9.11
CA LEU A 213 -2.05 -12.49 -7.98
C LEU A 213 -2.75 -11.66 -6.89
N PHE A 214 -3.95 -12.07 -6.53
CA PHE A 214 -4.67 -11.49 -5.39
C PHE A 214 -4.60 -12.45 -4.21
N VAL A 215 -3.89 -12.05 -3.15
CA VAL A 215 -3.66 -12.86 -1.95
C VAL A 215 -4.57 -12.36 -0.83
N SER A 216 -5.52 -13.20 -0.39
CA SER A 216 -6.41 -12.90 0.73
C SER A 216 -5.90 -13.40 2.09
N GLU A 217 -4.81 -14.15 2.08
CA GLU A 217 -4.06 -14.54 3.28
C GLU A 217 -3.52 -13.29 4.00
N LYS A 218 -3.56 -13.31 5.33
CA LYS A 218 -3.13 -12.18 6.16
C LYS A 218 -1.61 -12.22 6.39
N LEU A 219 -0.84 -11.73 5.43
CA LEU A 219 0.62 -11.71 5.50
C LEU A 219 1.20 -10.43 6.08
N ILE A 220 0.40 -9.38 6.18
CA ILE A 220 0.82 -8.06 6.61
C ILE A 220 -0.06 -7.60 7.77
N ALA A 221 0.58 -7.22 8.88
CA ALA A 221 -0.04 -6.48 9.96
C ALA A 221 0.23 -4.98 9.74
N SER A 222 -0.82 -4.19 9.53
CA SER A 222 -0.73 -2.75 9.30
C SER A 222 -1.01 -1.98 10.58
N ARG A 223 -0.06 -1.12 10.98
CA ARG A 223 -0.16 -0.34 12.21
C ARG A 223 -1.28 0.69 12.12
N LEU A 224 -2.15 0.70 13.14
CA LEU A 224 -3.18 1.73 13.29
C LEU A 224 -2.59 3.02 13.87
N ASN A 225 -3.28 4.13 13.61
CA ASN A 225 -3.04 5.45 14.22
C ASN A 225 -1.65 6.05 13.94
N ASN A 226 -0.94 5.56 12.94
CA ASN A 226 0.34 6.11 12.53
C ASN A 226 0.20 6.89 11.21
N SER A 227 -0.18 8.16 11.29
CA SER A 227 -0.32 8.99 10.11
C SER A 227 1.06 9.39 9.56
N GLY A 228 1.25 9.30 8.27
CA GLY A 228 2.45 9.83 7.59
C GLY A 228 2.49 11.37 7.53
N GLY A 229 1.62 12.07 8.28
CA GLY A 229 1.53 13.53 8.28
C GLY A 229 0.86 14.13 7.03
N PHE A 230 0.23 13.31 6.18
CA PHE A 230 -0.43 13.77 4.97
C PHE A 230 -1.93 14.04 5.20
N LYS A 231 -2.46 14.98 4.42
CA LYS A 231 -3.88 15.35 4.44
C LYS A 231 -4.69 14.38 3.58
N ILE A 232 -5.49 13.52 4.21
CA ILE A 232 -6.28 12.49 3.53
C ILE A 232 -7.16 13.08 2.44
N SER A 233 -7.82 14.20 2.71
CA SER A 233 -8.72 14.86 1.77
C SER A 233 -8.01 15.27 0.48
N GLN A 234 -6.80 15.83 0.58
CA GLN A 234 -6.00 16.25 -0.57
C GLN A 234 -5.45 15.04 -1.32
N VAL A 235 -4.90 14.07 -0.61
CA VAL A 235 -4.20 12.93 -1.21
C VAL A 235 -5.19 11.98 -1.89
N PHE A 236 -6.26 11.57 -1.20
CA PHE A 236 -7.24 10.60 -1.72
C PHE A 236 -8.41 11.24 -2.50
N GLY A 237 -8.55 12.55 -2.47
CA GLY A 237 -9.48 13.30 -3.30
C GLY A 237 -8.84 13.74 -4.61
N PRO A 238 -8.37 15.00 -4.72
CA PRO A 238 -7.87 15.55 -5.99
C PRO A 238 -6.60 14.84 -6.48
N ASN A 239 -5.60 14.55 -5.62
CA ASN A 239 -4.34 13.96 -6.10
C ASN A 239 -4.58 12.55 -6.68
N LEU A 240 -5.27 11.67 -5.95
CA LEU A 240 -5.61 10.34 -6.45
C LEU A 240 -6.40 10.39 -7.76
N THR A 241 -7.39 11.28 -7.83
CA THR A 241 -8.22 11.41 -9.04
C THR A 241 -7.39 11.87 -10.24
N THR A 242 -6.57 12.91 -10.07
CA THR A 242 -5.71 13.45 -11.14
C THR A 242 -4.72 12.39 -11.62
N ILE A 243 -4.03 11.70 -10.70
CA ILE A 243 -3.07 10.66 -11.08
C ILE A 243 -3.79 9.51 -11.77
N THR A 244 -4.95 9.07 -11.24
CA THR A 244 -5.70 7.95 -11.83
C THR A 244 -6.15 8.27 -13.24
N THR A 245 -6.62 9.49 -13.51
CA THR A 245 -7.07 9.87 -14.85
C THR A 245 -5.93 10.10 -15.84
N SER A 246 -4.77 10.53 -15.37
CA SER A 246 -3.63 10.87 -16.23
C SER A 246 -2.69 9.69 -16.50
N TRP A 247 -2.59 8.73 -15.56
CA TRP A 247 -1.58 7.66 -15.61
C TRP A 247 -2.17 6.27 -15.89
N LEU A 248 -3.45 6.04 -15.56
CA LEU A 248 -4.05 4.72 -15.71
C LEU A 248 -4.82 4.59 -17.04
N HIS A 249 -4.33 3.70 -17.88
CA HIS A 249 -4.92 3.42 -19.19
C HIS A 249 -5.28 1.92 -19.33
N PRO A 250 -6.36 1.59 -20.02
CA PRO A 250 -7.36 2.50 -20.62
C PRO A 250 -8.18 3.25 -19.57
N GLU A 251 -8.82 4.34 -19.95
CA GLU A 251 -9.63 5.21 -19.08
C GLU A 251 -10.68 4.43 -18.27
N THR A 252 -11.20 3.33 -18.81
CA THR A 252 -12.15 2.46 -18.11
C THR A 252 -11.60 1.86 -16.82
N LEU A 253 -10.28 1.62 -16.73
CA LEU A 253 -9.63 1.18 -15.48
C LEU A 253 -9.62 2.31 -14.46
N GLY A 254 -9.31 3.53 -14.89
CA GLY A 254 -9.37 4.72 -14.04
C GLY A 254 -10.76 4.93 -13.45
N GLN A 255 -11.80 4.81 -14.26
CA GLN A 255 -13.19 4.90 -13.80
C GLN A 255 -13.53 3.83 -12.75
N ILE A 256 -13.04 2.61 -12.92
CA ILE A 256 -13.24 1.52 -11.96
C ILE A 256 -12.57 1.85 -10.61
N VAL A 257 -11.33 2.32 -10.64
CA VAL A 257 -10.59 2.71 -9.42
C VAL A 257 -11.28 3.86 -8.69
N ILE A 258 -11.66 4.93 -9.41
CA ILE A 258 -12.35 6.08 -8.84
C ILE A 258 -13.71 5.67 -8.26
N ASN A 259 -14.51 4.92 -9.01
CA ASN A 259 -15.82 4.46 -8.55
C ASN A 259 -15.72 3.56 -7.30
N GLY A 260 -14.73 2.65 -7.27
CA GLY A 260 -14.46 1.80 -6.11
C GLY A 260 -14.02 2.62 -4.89
N THR A 261 -13.19 3.64 -5.10
CA THR A 261 -12.75 4.57 -4.06
C THR A 261 -13.93 5.35 -3.46
N ILE A 262 -14.80 5.91 -4.30
CA ILE A 262 -15.98 6.63 -3.85
C ILE A 262 -16.94 5.73 -3.07
N GLN A 263 -17.20 4.53 -3.57
CA GLN A 263 -18.22 3.64 -2.99
C GLN A 263 -17.73 2.90 -1.75
N ARG A 264 -16.45 2.51 -1.70
CA ARG A 264 -15.95 1.54 -0.70
C ARG A 264 -14.98 2.15 0.31
N TYR A 265 -14.17 3.12 -0.10
CA TYR A 265 -13.17 3.75 0.76
C TYR A 265 -13.75 4.96 1.50
N TRP A 266 -14.23 5.96 0.76
CA TRP A 266 -14.65 7.23 1.31
C TRP A 266 -15.75 7.17 2.39
N PRO A 267 -16.84 6.37 2.29
CA PRO A 267 -17.87 6.37 3.30
C PRO A 267 -17.35 6.03 4.70
N SER A 268 -16.51 4.99 4.80
CA SER A 268 -15.91 4.58 6.08
C SER A 268 -14.87 5.58 6.58
N MET A 269 -14.02 6.08 5.70
CA MET A 269 -12.99 7.05 6.03
C MET A 269 -13.61 8.37 6.50
N LEU A 270 -14.56 8.91 5.75
CA LEU A 270 -15.26 10.13 6.08
C LEU A 270 -16.00 10.03 7.42
N PHE A 271 -16.68 8.92 7.68
CA PHE A 271 -17.33 8.69 8.95
C PHE A 271 -16.34 8.68 10.12
N ALA A 272 -15.22 8.00 9.96
CA ALA A 272 -14.17 8.00 10.97
C ALA A 272 -13.62 9.40 11.21
N CYS A 273 -13.26 10.08 10.15
CA CYS A 273 -12.73 11.42 10.19
C CYS A 273 -13.67 12.42 10.86
N LYS A 274 -14.96 12.35 10.59
CA LYS A 274 -15.96 13.27 11.14
C LYS A 274 -16.24 13.06 12.63
N ASN A 275 -16.11 11.83 13.12
CA ASN A 275 -16.63 11.45 14.42
C ASN A 275 -15.57 11.09 15.46
N PHE A 276 -14.33 10.87 15.02
CA PHE A 276 -13.23 10.49 15.91
C PHE A 276 -12.02 11.40 15.66
N PRO A 277 -11.40 11.95 16.72
CA PRO A 277 -10.16 12.70 16.58
C PRO A 277 -9.11 11.83 15.91
N SER A 278 -8.57 12.27 14.80
CA SER A 278 -7.45 11.59 14.13
C SER A 278 -6.47 12.62 13.63
N GLY A 279 -5.18 12.33 13.70
CA GLY A 279 -4.12 13.18 13.15
C GLY A 279 -4.15 13.31 11.62
N TYR A 280 -5.15 12.69 10.96
CA TYR A 280 -5.32 12.67 9.50
C TYR A 280 -6.16 13.83 8.95
N LEU A 281 -6.74 14.67 9.83
CA LEU A 281 -7.70 15.65 9.41
C LEU A 281 -7.18 17.09 9.43
N ASP A 282 -7.57 17.78 8.39
CA ASP A 282 -7.69 19.23 8.40
C ASP A 282 -9.02 19.66 9.01
N ASP A 283 -9.05 20.87 9.62
CA ASP A 283 -10.27 21.58 10.07
C ASP A 283 -11.21 21.97 8.92
N THR A 284 -10.91 21.57 7.69
CA THR A 284 -11.72 21.84 6.51
C THR A 284 -12.89 20.87 6.42
N LYS A 285 -14.06 21.39 6.06
CA LYS A 285 -15.22 20.56 5.75
C LYS A 285 -14.90 19.66 4.57
N LEU A 286 -14.78 18.35 4.83
CA LEU A 286 -14.40 17.36 3.84
C LEU A 286 -15.31 17.37 2.61
N GLU A 287 -16.62 17.61 2.79
CA GLU A 287 -17.56 17.75 1.68
C GLU A 287 -17.20 18.90 0.74
N ALA A 288 -16.68 20.02 1.27
CA ALA A 288 -16.27 21.15 0.45
C ALA A 288 -15.06 20.84 -0.44
N MET A 289 -14.19 19.94 -0.01
CA MET A 289 -13.04 19.46 -0.81
C MET A 289 -13.42 18.36 -1.79
N LEU A 290 -14.31 17.46 -1.41
CA LEU A 290 -14.66 16.29 -2.22
C LEU A 290 -15.73 16.60 -3.28
N THR A 291 -16.64 17.54 -3.03
CA THR A 291 -17.71 17.89 -3.98
C THR A 291 -17.17 18.42 -5.33
N PRO A 292 -16.17 19.29 -5.38
CA PRO A 292 -15.59 19.72 -6.66
C PRO A 292 -14.96 18.56 -7.45
N VAL A 293 -14.42 17.56 -6.73
CA VAL A 293 -13.74 16.41 -7.35
C VAL A 293 -14.71 15.34 -7.82
N PHE A 294 -15.70 15.00 -7.01
CA PHE A 294 -16.60 13.87 -7.23
C PHE A 294 -18.05 14.23 -7.53
N GLY A 295 -18.43 15.51 -7.50
CA GLY A 295 -19.82 15.96 -7.63
C GLY A 295 -20.51 15.58 -8.96
N ASN A 296 -19.74 15.32 -9.99
CA ASN A 296 -20.26 14.79 -11.27
C ASN A 296 -20.50 13.27 -11.25
N ASN A 297 -20.16 12.57 -10.17
CA ASN A 297 -20.34 11.14 -10.04
C ASN A 297 -21.53 10.82 -9.12
N LEU A 298 -22.55 10.12 -9.67
CA LEU A 298 -23.75 9.75 -8.90
C LEU A 298 -23.42 8.95 -7.63
N ARG A 299 -22.36 8.13 -7.65
CA ARG A 299 -21.92 7.36 -6.45
C ARG A 299 -21.50 8.27 -5.31
N TYR A 300 -20.94 9.46 -5.59
CA TYR A 300 -20.60 10.42 -4.55
C TYR A 300 -21.85 10.85 -3.77
N TRP A 301 -22.92 11.20 -4.46
CA TRP A 301 -24.19 11.63 -3.85
C TRP A 301 -24.90 10.48 -3.12
N MET A 302 -24.73 9.23 -3.61
CA MET A 302 -25.36 8.06 -2.99
C MET A 302 -24.56 7.54 -1.77
N PHE A 303 -23.24 7.49 -1.83
CA PHE A 303 -22.45 6.78 -0.83
C PHE A 303 -21.68 7.71 0.12
N VAL A 304 -21.19 8.86 -0.37
CA VAL A 304 -20.28 9.74 0.37
C VAL A 304 -21.03 10.92 1.00
N TYR A 305 -21.76 11.68 0.19
CA TYR A 305 -22.41 12.92 0.62
C TYR A 305 -23.34 12.74 1.83
N PRO A 306 -24.22 11.72 1.92
CA PRO A 306 -25.05 11.52 3.11
C PRO A 306 -24.25 11.30 4.39
N VAL A 307 -23.10 10.58 4.29
CA VAL A 307 -22.21 10.39 5.45
C VAL A 307 -21.60 11.73 5.89
N ALA A 308 -21.30 12.62 4.94
CA ALA A 308 -20.74 13.94 5.23
C ALA A 308 -21.69 14.85 5.99
N VAL A 309 -22.96 14.93 5.55
CA VAL A 309 -23.91 15.95 6.00
C VAL A 309 -24.85 15.51 7.12
N LEU A 310 -25.15 14.21 7.21
CA LEU A 310 -26.12 13.70 8.21
C LEU A 310 -25.52 13.72 9.63
N PRO A 311 -26.35 13.91 10.68
CA PRO A 311 -25.94 13.73 12.07
C PRO A 311 -25.44 12.32 12.34
N TYR A 312 -24.69 12.14 13.44
CA TYR A 312 -23.97 10.88 13.77
C TYR A 312 -24.81 9.60 13.56
N TYR A 313 -25.99 9.50 14.20
CA TYR A 313 -26.80 8.28 14.13
C TYR A 313 -27.33 7.96 12.73
N LEU A 314 -27.74 8.98 11.98
CA LEU A 314 -28.20 8.82 10.60
C LEU A 314 -27.03 8.50 9.66
N SER A 315 -25.90 9.12 9.88
CA SER A 315 -24.66 8.84 9.16
C SER A 315 -24.17 7.40 9.42
N ALA A 316 -24.26 6.94 10.68
CA ALA A 316 -23.91 5.56 11.04
C ALA A 316 -24.86 4.54 10.39
N ALA A 317 -26.17 4.82 10.39
CA ALA A 317 -27.15 3.96 9.72
C ALA A 317 -26.93 3.92 8.20
N TRP A 318 -26.63 5.06 7.59
CA TRP A 318 -26.31 5.14 6.17
C TRP A 318 -25.02 4.36 5.82
N LEU A 319 -23.99 4.51 6.64
CA LEU A 319 -22.76 3.75 6.50
C LEU A 319 -23.01 2.23 6.60
N PHE A 320 -23.88 1.80 7.52
CA PHE A 320 -24.29 0.40 7.63
C PHE A 320 -24.96 -0.07 6.33
N LEU A 321 -25.90 0.72 5.78
CA LEU A 321 -26.55 0.42 4.51
C LEU A 321 -25.53 0.31 3.36
N THR A 322 -24.60 1.24 3.25
CA THR A 322 -23.54 1.17 2.23
C THR A 322 -22.69 -0.10 2.37
N ARG A 323 -22.41 -0.52 3.62
CA ARG A 323 -21.69 -1.77 3.88
C ARG A 323 -22.49 -3.02 3.48
N VAL A 324 -23.81 -3.00 3.65
CA VAL A 324 -24.70 -4.09 3.19
C VAL A 324 -24.69 -4.15 1.67
N ILE A 325 -24.87 -3.03 0.98
CA ILE A 325 -24.78 -2.96 -0.49
C ILE A 325 -23.44 -3.51 -0.98
N ASN A 326 -22.36 -3.05 -0.37
CA ASN A 326 -21.02 -3.54 -0.72
C ASN A 326 -20.81 -5.03 -0.41
N ARG A 327 -21.55 -5.62 0.53
CA ARG A 327 -21.54 -7.07 0.79
C ARG A 327 -22.33 -7.85 -0.27
N LEU A 328 -23.42 -7.32 -0.74
CA LEU A 328 -24.19 -7.94 -1.84
C LEU A 328 -23.39 -7.95 -3.14
N ASP A 329 -22.66 -6.87 -3.42
CA ASP A 329 -21.68 -6.83 -4.51
C ASP A 329 -20.59 -7.90 -4.36
N ARG A 330 -20.23 -8.28 -3.13
CA ARG A 330 -19.28 -9.37 -2.85
C ARG A 330 -19.82 -10.75 -3.17
N ALA A 331 -21.08 -11.00 -2.83
CA ALA A 331 -21.73 -12.25 -3.19
C ALA A 331 -21.73 -12.45 -4.72
N ALA A 332 -21.58 -11.36 -5.47
CA ALA A 332 -21.33 -11.34 -6.91
C ALA A 332 -19.84 -11.50 -7.28
N GLY A 333 -18.95 -11.86 -6.34
CA GLY A 333 -17.54 -12.18 -6.61
C GLY A 333 -16.49 -11.11 -6.23
N TYR A 334 -16.88 -10.04 -5.52
CA TYR A 334 -15.94 -8.96 -5.17
C TYR A 334 -15.59 -8.92 -3.67
N PRO A 335 -14.38 -9.35 -3.23
CA PRO A 335 -13.96 -9.19 -1.84
C PRO A 335 -13.81 -7.71 -1.50
N THR A 336 -14.46 -7.27 -0.42
CA THR A 336 -14.20 -5.93 0.12
C THR A 336 -13.09 -6.03 1.14
N LEU A 337 -12.11 -5.15 1.02
CA LEU A 337 -11.18 -4.85 2.08
C LEU A 337 -11.93 -4.04 3.14
N GLY A 338 -12.24 -4.70 4.24
CA GLY A 338 -12.77 -3.99 5.39
C GLY A 338 -11.60 -3.45 6.20
N TRP A 339 -11.29 -2.20 6.12
CA TRP A 339 -10.76 -1.51 7.27
C TRP A 339 -11.89 -1.51 8.30
N GLY A 340 -11.83 -2.44 9.23
CA GLY A 340 -12.66 -2.36 10.42
C GLY A 340 -12.17 -1.18 11.25
N VAL A 341 -12.76 -0.03 11.07
CA VAL A 341 -12.79 0.96 12.14
C VAL A 341 -13.60 0.27 13.23
N THR A 342 -12.92 -0.36 14.17
CA THR A 342 -13.54 -0.87 15.38
C THR A 342 -14.08 0.33 16.11
N THR A 343 -15.41 0.46 16.14
CA THR A 343 -16.12 1.46 16.92
C THR A 343 -16.11 1.07 18.40
N THR A 344 -14.97 0.77 18.96
CA THR A 344 -14.83 0.69 20.41
C THR A 344 -14.69 2.10 20.94
N ARG A 345 -15.75 2.59 21.61
CA ARG A 345 -15.65 3.79 22.43
C ARG A 345 -14.43 3.63 23.36
N PRO A 346 -13.55 4.61 23.49
CA PRO A 346 -12.65 4.65 24.63
C PRO A 346 -13.54 4.74 25.86
N THR A 347 -13.50 3.73 26.72
CA THR A 347 -13.97 3.83 28.08
C THR A 347 -13.01 4.76 28.79
N HIS A 348 -13.38 6.03 28.91
CA HIS A 348 -12.72 6.92 29.83
C HIS A 348 -13.05 6.48 31.25
N PRO A 349 -12.05 6.44 32.18
CA PRO A 349 -12.29 6.33 33.61
C PRO A 349 -13.03 7.53 34.17
#